data_b9437f0ad24f0f481799edc9d9ef5a96
#
_entry.id   b9437f0ad24f0f481799edc9d9ef5a96
#
_cell.length_a   1.000
_cell.length_b   1.000
_cell.length_c   1.000
_cell.angle_alpha   90.00
_cell.angle_beta   90.00
_cell.angle_gamma   90.00
#
_symmetry.space_group_name_H-M   'P 1'
#
loop_
_entity.id
_entity.type
_entity.pdbx_description
1 polymer ?
#
loop_
_entity_poly.entity_id
_entity_poly.type
_entity_poly.pdbx_seq_one_letter_code
_entity_poly.pdbx_strand_id
1 'polypeptide(L)'
;MKNIFTGIFLLVSACFMQAQTPNYYRNPDKIYLDSKEGHNGSFTWQMHKADETKDPAEKISQPGYQTGKWMSAIVPGTVLNSLVHNKMYPEPYYGMNNKLDRNIIPDLAKTGREFYTYWFRTEFDVPENYKDKIVWLQVDGINYRAEIWVNGYLLGNMSGMFKPEYINITDFARIGQKNALAIKVYPVDMPGTIKPKQWGAAGEFHNGGDGNIGLNTTMLMSVGWDFTFNDGIRDRNTGIWKNISLYATDKAVIRHPFIKSELSKPNYDLAKETVSVEVTNPTQRGIKCTVKGEIIGENITFSKDLNLFRGETKEICFTPEEFPQLTIKNPRLWWPIFKGNPELYELKLTVSIDGKVSDETKTRFGIREITSDQNTPDKSRQFYVNGKKLFIRGTNWIPEGMLRAADE
;
A
#
# COMPACT_ATOMS: atom_id res chain seq x y z
N MET A 1 -75.52 3.12 -6.81
CA MET A 1 -74.43 2.17 -7.14
C MET A 1 -73.12 2.91 -6.95
N LYS A 2 -72.41 2.61 -5.85
CA LYS A 2 -71.15 3.25 -5.48
C LYS A 2 -70.02 2.31 -5.93
N ASN A 3 -69.17 2.78 -6.85
CA ASN A 3 -67.97 2.06 -7.25
C ASN A 3 -66.83 2.36 -6.24
N ILE A 4 -66.35 1.33 -5.57
CA ILE A 4 -65.19 1.37 -4.69
C ILE A 4 -63.98 1.07 -5.55
N PHE A 5 -63.10 2.04 -5.76
CA PHE A 5 -61.77 1.82 -6.33
C PHE A 5 -60.80 1.46 -5.19
N THR A 6 -60.36 0.20 -5.19
CA THR A 6 -59.30 -0.26 -4.29
C THR A 6 -57.95 0.00 -4.94
N GLY A 7 -57.27 1.02 -4.48
CA GLY A 7 -55.88 1.30 -4.92
C GLY A 7 -54.91 0.37 -4.23
N ILE A 8 -54.21 -0.45 -5.00
CA ILE A 8 -53.09 -1.26 -4.53
C ILE A 8 -51.85 -0.35 -4.51
N PHE A 9 -51.41 0.02 -3.30
CA PHE A 9 -50.11 0.64 -3.09
C PHE A 9 -49.02 -0.44 -3.18
N LEU A 10 -48.30 -0.49 -4.28
CA LEU A 10 -47.03 -1.22 -4.37
C LEU A 10 -45.97 -0.42 -3.59
N LEU A 11 -45.61 -0.91 -2.40
CA LEU A 11 -44.41 -0.49 -1.68
C LEU A 11 -43.19 -1.06 -2.41
N VAL A 12 -42.59 -0.25 -3.25
CA VAL A 12 -41.23 -0.53 -3.78
C VAL A 12 -40.25 -0.24 -2.63
N SER A 13 -39.89 -1.28 -1.91
CA SER A 13 -38.79 -1.23 -0.96
C SER A 13 -37.48 -1.03 -1.77
N ALA A 14 -37.05 0.21 -1.90
CA ALA A 14 -35.73 0.52 -2.41
C ALA A 14 -34.71 0.04 -1.35
N CYS A 15 -34.20 -1.17 -1.53
CA CYS A 15 -32.94 -1.57 -0.89
C CYS A 15 -31.86 -0.60 -1.37
N PHE A 16 -31.62 0.46 -0.61
CA PHE A 16 -30.37 1.15 -0.66
C PHE A 16 -29.31 0.13 -0.23
N MET A 17 -28.68 -0.54 -1.19
CA MET A 17 -27.34 -1.07 -0.99
C MET A 17 -26.49 0.17 -0.67
N GLN A 18 -26.29 0.44 0.60
CA GLN A 18 -25.14 1.22 1.01
C GLN A 18 -23.94 0.47 0.41
N ALA A 19 -23.34 1.06 -0.61
CA ALA A 19 -22.01 0.67 -1.02
C ALA A 19 -21.16 0.77 0.25
N GLN A 20 -20.88 -0.38 0.87
CA GLN A 20 -19.85 -0.44 1.87
C GLN A 20 -18.61 0.06 1.15
N THR A 21 -18.15 1.24 1.53
CA THR A 21 -16.79 1.66 1.20
C THR A 21 -15.91 0.44 1.41
N PRO A 22 -15.07 0.07 0.43
CA PRO A 22 -14.18 -1.07 0.60
C PRO A 22 -13.42 -0.83 1.90
N ASN A 23 -13.77 -1.57 2.94
CA ASN A 23 -12.93 -1.66 4.10
C ASN A 23 -11.60 -2.21 3.58
N TYR A 24 -10.67 -1.34 3.29
CA TYR A 24 -9.27 -1.71 3.18
C TYR A 24 -8.99 -2.55 4.40
N TYR A 25 -8.64 -3.81 4.16
CA TYR A 25 -8.54 -4.81 5.21
C TYR A 25 -7.43 -4.39 6.16
N ARG A 26 -7.80 -3.55 7.13
CA ARG A 26 -6.88 -3.16 8.20
C ARG A 26 -6.70 -4.36 9.08
N ASN A 27 -5.46 -4.77 9.27
CA ASN A 27 -5.14 -5.83 10.20
C ASN A 27 -5.48 -5.34 11.61
N PRO A 28 -6.40 -5.99 12.34
CA PRO A 28 -6.81 -5.57 13.69
C PRO A 28 -5.67 -5.62 14.72
N ASP A 29 -4.61 -6.38 14.42
CA ASP A 29 -3.43 -6.50 15.30
C ASP A 29 -2.42 -5.35 15.12
N LYS A 30 -2.70 -4.40 14.22
CA LYS A 30 -1.86 -3.24 13.96
C LYS A 30 -2.48 -1.96 14.47
N ILE A 31 -1.65 -1.09 15.01
CA ILE A 31 -2.02 0.29 15.37
C ILE A 31 -1.64 1.19 14.19
N TYR A 32 -2.64 1.73 13.50
CA TYR A 32 -2.45 2.66 12.40
C TYR A 32 -2.26 4.07 12.93
N LEU A 33 -1.17 4.73 12.52
CA LEU A 33 -0.80 6.07 12.98
C LEU A 33 -1.46 7.18 12.12
N ASP A 34 -2.71 6.99 11.73
CA ASP A 34 -3.41 7.94 10.87
C ASP A 34 -3.74 9.25 11.59
N SER A 35 -3.73 10.36 10.85
CA SER A 35 -4.04 11.68 11.39
C SER A 35 -5.52 11.87 11.67
N LYS A 36 -5.81 12.73 12.65
CA LYS A 36 -7.19 13.12 12.98
C LYS A 36 -7.84 13.95 11.88
N GLU A 37 -7.06 14.75 11.22
CA GLU A 37 -7.51 15.78 10.28
C GLU A 37 -7.97 15.21 8.92
N GLY A 38 -7.44 14.05 8.50
CA GLY A 38 -7.68 13.55 7.15
C GLY A 38 -8.47 12.26 7.08
N HIS A 39 -8.26 11.34 8.00
CA HIS A 39 -8.74 9.95 7.89
C HIS A 39 -9.48 9.45 9.14
N ASN A 40 -10.04 10.35 9.94
CA ASN A 40 -10.67 10.01 11.22
C ASN A 40 -9.75 9.16 12.12
N GLY A 41 -8.44 9.34 11.98
CA GLY A 41 -7.42 8.67 12.78
C GLY A 41 -7.39 9.21 14.21
N SER A 42 -6.48 8.66 15.03
CA SER A 42 -6.37 9.01 16.45
C SER A 42 -5.15 9.87 16.75
N PHE A 43 -4.26 10.08 15.78
CA PHE A 43 -2.96 10.70 16.00
C PHE A 43 -2.92 12.16 15.54
N THR A 44 -2.23 12.99 16.31
CA THR A 44 -1.93 14.35 15.91
C THR A 44 -0.61 14.36 15.16
N TRP A 45 -0.69 14.63 13.86
CA TRP A 45 0.48 14.84 13.03
C TRP A 45 0.70 16.33 12.81
N GLN A 46 1.96 16.71 12.78
CA GLN A 46 2.39 18.07 12.50
C GLN A 46 3.49 18.05 11.46
N MET A 47 3.56 19.10 10.63
CA MET A 47 4.59 19.25 9.63
C MET A 47 5.19 20.65 9.63
N HIS A 48 6.44 20.74 9.19
CA HIS A 48 7.15 22.00 9.01
C HIS A 48 8.17 21.89 7.88
N LYS A 49 8.38 22.99 7.19
CA LYS A 49 9.33 23.05 6.09
C LYS A 49 10.75 22.76 6.56
N ALA A 50 11.46 21.87 5.85
CA ALA A 50 12.73 21.35 6.35
C ALA A 50 13.85 22.41 6.39
N ASP A 51 13.90 23.32 5.41
CA ASP A 51 14.89 24.40 5.34
C ASP A 51 14.65 25.51 6.37
N GLU A 52 13.45 25.61 6.93
CA GLU A 52 13.09 26.54 8.00
C GLU A 52 13.26 25.92 9.41
N THR A 53 13.51 24.60 9.48
CA THR A 53 13.68 23.87 10.74
C THR A 53 15.16 23.85 11.12
N LYS A 54 15.52 24.60 12.16
CA LYS A 54 16.93 24.78 12.60
C LYS A 54 17.44 23.68 13.52
N ASP A 55 16.55 23.00 14.25
CA ASP A 55 16.92 21.95 15.18
C ASP A 55 17.39 20.69 14.43
N PRO A 56 18.35 19.94 14.97
CA PRO A 56 18.80 18.68 14.37
C PRO A 56 17.73 17.59 14.50
N ALA A 57 17.78 16.62 13.60
CA ALA A 57 16.81 15.53 13.49
C ALA A 57 16.67 14.71 14.78
N GLU A 58 17.79 14.51 15.47
CA GLU A 58 17.86 13.81 16.76
C GLU A 58 17.00 14.50 17.83
N LYS A 59 16.94 15.82 17.81
CA LYS A 59 16.11 16.61 18.73
C LYS A 59 14.65 16.63 18.29
N ILE A 60 14.39 16.83 17.00
CA ILE A 60 13.04 16.86 16.41
C ILE A 60 12.28 15.56 16.72
N SER A 61 12.97 14.42 16.70
CA SER A 61 12.40 13.09 16.90
C SER A 61 12.35 12.63 18.36
N GLN A 62 12.59 13.52 19.33
CA GLN A 62 12.41 13.19 20.75
C GLN A 62 10.95 13.40 21.21
N PRO A 63 10.43 12.56 22.10
CA PRO A 63 9.18 12.84 22.78
C PRO A 63 9.22 14.17 23.52
N GLY A 64 8.12 14.93 23.45
CA GLY A 64 8.00 16.22 24.08
C GLY A 64 8.69 17.38 23.33
N TYR A 65 9.21 17.15 22.13
CA TYR A 65 9.73 18.24 21.29
C TYR A 65 8.64 19.28 21.03
N GLN A 66 8.98 20.54 21.24
CA GLN A 66 8.03 21.64 21.10
C GLN A 66 7.93 22.05 19.63
N THR A 67 6.83 21.72 19.01
CA THR A 67 6.59 21.96 17.58
C THR A 67 6.23 23.43 17.27
N GLY A 68 5.86 24.21 18.26
CA GLY A 68 5.70 25.65 18.14
C GLY A 68 4.82 26.09 16.96
N LYS A 69 5.47 26.50 15.85
CA LYS A 69 4.82 27.00 14.64
C LYS A 69 4.49 25.92 13.59
N TRP A 70 4.67 24.66 13.93
CA TRP A 70 4.35 23.58 12.99
C TRP A 70 2.84 23.54 12.73
N MET A 71 2.47 23.21 11.51
CA MET A 71 1.06 23.11 11.09
C MET A 71 0.58 21.67 11.18
N SER A 72 -0.74 21.46 11.19
CA SER A 72 -1.34 20.14 11.11
C SER A 72 -0.94 19.43 9.81
N ALA A 73 -0.70 18.12 9.89
CA ALA A 73 -0.41 17.31 8.71
C ALA A 73 -1.47 16.22 8.53
N ILE A 74 -1.85 15.98 7.28
CA ILE A 74 -2.72 14.88 6.88
C ILE A 74 -1.82 13.67 6.59
N VAL A 75 -2.05 12.57 7.29
CA VAL A 75 -1.35 11.29 7.12
C VAL A 75 -2.35 10.14 7.22
N PRO A 76 -2.49 9.28 6.18
CA PRO A 76 -1.86 9.39 4.86
C PRO A 76 -2.26 10.66 4.10
N GLY A 77 -1.33 11.22 3.31
CA GLY A 77 -1.58 12.42 2.52
C GLY A 77 -0.31 13.02 1.90
N THR A 78 -0.50 14.10 1.14
CA THR A 78 0.61 14.81 0.52
C THR A 78 0.96 16.11 1.27
N VAL A 79 2.12 16.67 0.97
CA VAL A 79 2.50 18.00 1.46
C VAL A 79 1.48 19.03 1.01
N LEU A 80 1.12 19.01 -0.28
CA LEU A 80 0.15 19.99 -0.82
C LEU A 80 -1.24 19.82 -0.18
N ASN A 81 -1.70 18.59 0.05
CA ASN A 81 -2.97 18.34 0.75
C ASN A 81 -2.96 19.01 2.14
N SER A 82 -1.89 18.80 2.89
CA SER A 82 -1.75 19.42 4.22
C SER A 82 -1.65 20.96 4.16
N LEU A 83 -0.99 21.51 3.13
CA LEU A 83 -0.92 22.96 2.93
C LEU A 83 -2.28 23.58 2.58
N VAL A 84 -3.09 22.89 1.76
CA VAL A 84 -4.47 23.28 1.45
C VAL A 84 -5.35 23.22 2.70
N HIS A 85 -5.25 22.13 3.48
CA HIS A 85 -5.97 21.97 4.75
C HIS A 85 -5.69 23.15 5.71
N ASN A 86 -4.43 23.57 5.81
CA ASN A 86 -4.03 24.72 6.61
C ASN A 86 -4.30 26.08 5.95
N LYS A 87 -5.01 26.11 4.81
CA LYS A 87 -5.36 27.35 4.07
C LYS A 87 -4.15 28.18 3.59
N MET A 88 -3.00 27.52 3.45
CA MET A 88 -1.81 28.15 2.86
C MET A 88 -1.97 28.33 1.36
N TYR A 89 -2.68 27.40 0.71
CA TYR A 89 -3.07 27.46 -0.70
C TYR A 89 -4.56 27.14 -0.84
N PRO A 90 -5.21 27.66 -1.90
CA PRO A 90 -6.60 27.35 -2.19
C PRO A 90 -6.75 25.93 -2.73
N GLU A 91 -7.98 25.41 -2.69
CA GLU A 91 -8.34 24.12 -3.28
C GLU A 91 -7.98 24.08 -4.79
N PRO A 92 -7.08 23.19 -5.22
CA PRO A 92 -6.61 23.13 -6.61
C PRO A 92 -7.71 22.87 -7.63
N TYR A 93 -8.70 22.05 -7.26
CA TYR A 93 -9.80 21.68 -8.15
C TYR A 93 -10.84 22.80 -8.36
N TYR A 94 -10.77 23.87 -7.58
CA TYR A 94 -11.76 24.93 -7.68
C TYR A 94 -11.32 26.02 -8.67
N GLY A 95 -12.15 26.25 -9.69
CA GLY A 95 -11.97 27.31 -10.67
C GLY A 95 -10.64 27.21 -11.43
N MET A 96 -9.83 28.26 -11.32
CA MET A 96 -8.55 28.37 -12.03
C MET A 96 -7.34 28.28 -11.08
N ASN A 97 -7.53 27.77 -9.86
CA ASN A 97 -6.48 27.76 -8.83
C ASN A 97 -5.25 26.94 -9.24
N ASN A 98 -5.46 25.87 -9.99
CA ASN A 98 -4.38 24.99 -10.45
C ASN A 98 -3.83 25.36 -11.85
N LYS A 99 -4.17 26.51 -12.41
CA LYS A 99 -3.60 26.94 -13.71
C LYS A 99 -2.15 27.40 -13.56
N LEU A 100 -1.27 26.90 -14.45
CA LEU A 100 0.16 27.20 -14.44
C LEU A 100 0.49 28.67 -14.60
N ASP A 101 -0.20 29.36 -15.47
CA ASP A 101 -0.01 30.78 -15.79
C ASP A 101 -0.40 31.71 -14.64
N ARG A 102 -1.30 31.28 -13.78
CA ARG A 102 -1.70 32.06 -12.59
C ARG A 102 -0.73 31.94 -11.42
N ASN A 103 0.08 30.89 -11.38
CA ASN A 103 1.11 30.66 -10.36
C ASN A 103 0.62 30.82 -8.90
N ILE A 104 -0.63 30.43 -8.64
CA ILE A 104 -1.24 30.53 -7.30
C ILE A 104 -0.63 29.47 -6.37
N ILE A 105 -0.47 28.23 -6.89
CA ILE A 105 0.17 27.12 -6.18
C ILE A 105 1.54 26.91 -6.80
N PRO A 106 2.63 27.02 -6.02
CA PRO A 106 3.99 26.89 -6.54
C PRO A 106 4.25 25.52 -7.15
N ASP A 107 4.90 25.48 -8.30
CA ASP A 107 5.27 24.25 -8.97
C ASP A 107 6.67 23.79 -8.56
N LEU A 108 6.81 22.52 -8.17
CA LEU A 108 8.06 21.92 -7.71
C LEU A 108 9.22 22.10 -8.70
N ALA A 109 8.96 22.01 -10.02
CA ALA A 109 9.99 22.18 -11.04
C ALA A 109 10.52 23.62 -11.13
N LYS A 110 9.75 24.60 -10.65
CA LYS A 110 10.15 26.03 -10.63
C LYS A 110 10.76 26.45 -9.31
N THR A 111 10.27 25.90 -8.20
CA THR A 111 10.67 26.29 -6.84
C THR A 111 11.87 25.51 -6.31
N GLY A 112 12.16 24.35 -6.90
CA GLY A 112 13.17 23.43 -6.38
C GLY A 112 12.66 22.49 -5.29
N ARG A 113 13.45 21.47 -4.99
CA ARG A 113 13.06 20.37 -4.08
C ARG A 113 12.89 20.83 -2.64
N GLU A 114 13.68 21.79 -2.20
CA GLU A 114 13.67 22.34 -0.84
C GLU A 114 12.30 22.90 -0.48
N PHE A 115 11.58 23.45 -1.46
CA PHE A 115 10.27 24.05 -1.25
C PHE A 115 9.23 23.04 -0.73
N TYR A 116 9.26 21.79 -1.23
CA TYR A 116 8.36 20.72 -0.83
C TYR A 116 9.03 19.64 0.03
N THR A 117 10.22 19.89 0.57
CA THR A 117 10.85 19.02 1.56
C THR A 117 10.37 19.41 2.96
N TYR A 118 9.69 18.46 3.61
CA TYR A 118 9.02 18.71 4.89
C TYR A 118 9.36 17.66 5.93
N TRP A 119 9.43 18.09 7.17
CA TRP A 119 9.33 17.22 8.33
C TRP A 119 7.86 16.93 8.63
N PHE A 120 7.55 15.67 8.87
CA PHE A 120 6.30 15.18 9.44
C PHE A 120 6.62 14.57 10.79
N ARG A 121 5.80 14.87 11.82
CA ARG A 121 6.06 14.40 13.17
C ARG A 121 4.76 14.03 13.88
N THR A 122 4.84 12.92 14.65
CA THR A 122 3.78 12.52 15.58
C THR A 122 4.37 11.91 16.83
N GLU A 123 3.58 11.81 17.87
CA GLU A 123 3.89 11.02 19.07
C GLU A 123 2.90 9.88 19.20
N PHE A 124 3.39 8.75 19.68
CA PHE A 124 2.60 7.53 19.83
C PHE A 124 3.03 6.75 21.08
N ASP A 125 2.14 5.95 21.62
CA ASP A 125 2.42 5.06 22.71
C ASP A 125 2.68 3.64 22.21
N VAL A 126 3.71 2.98 22.74
CA VAL A 126 3.94 1.56 22.47
C VAL A 126 3.30 0.77 23.61
N PRO A 127 2.32 -0.14 23.31
CA PRO A 127 1.59 -0.87 24.33
C PRO A 127 2.48 -1.74 25.22
N GLU A 128 2.14 -1.87 26.51
CA GLU A 128 2.84 -2.72 27.48
C GLU A 128 2.91 -4.19 27.07
N ASN A 129 1.89 -4.70 26.35
CA ASN A 129 1.87 -6.08 25.84
C ASN A 129 2.85 -6.34 24.68
N TYR A 130 3.59 -5.30 24.23
CA TYR A 130 4.72 -5.44 23.29
C TYR A 130 6.05 -5.70 23.98
N LYS A 131 6.05 -5.72 25.32
CA LYS A 131 7.23 -6.08 26.11
C LYS A 131 7.73 -7.48 25.73
N ASP A 132 9.04 -7.63 25.60
CA ASP A 132 9.74 -8.86 25.21
C ASP A 132 9.42 -9.39 23.80
N LYS A 133 8.80 -8.55 22.97
CA LYS A 133 8.52 -8.81 21.55
C LYS A 133 9.37 -7.96 20.63
N ILE A 134 9.41 -8.32 19.36
CA ILE A 134 9.97 -7.47 18.31
C ILE A 134 8.92 -6.44 17.89
N VAL A 135 9.24 -5.18 18.05
CA VAL A 135 8.36 -4.06 17.70
C VAL A 135 8.71 -3.53 16.32
N TRP A 136 7.71 -3.51 15.45
CA TRP A 136 7.83 -3.11 14.07
C TRP A 136 7.12 -1.80 13.80
N LEU A 137 7.81 -0.89 13.11
CA LEU A 137 7.21 0.24 12.41
C LEU A 137 7.16 -0.12 10.93
N GLN A 138 5.96 -0.27 10.39
CA GLN A 138 5.74 -0.52 8.97
C GLN A 138 5.32 0.78 8.31
N VAL A 139 5.98 1.13 7.20
CA VAL A 139 5.69 2.29 6.37
C VAL A 139 5.36 1.78 4.98
N ASP A 140 4.10 1.89 4.57
CA ASP A 140 3.60 1.26 3.34
C ASP A 140 3.94 2.03 2.07
N GLY A 141 4.24 3.31 2.19
CA GLY A 141 4.68 4.10 1.04
C GLY A 141 4.86 5.59 1.33
N ILE A 142 5.97 6.11 0.90
CA ILE A 142 6.30 7.55 0.92
C ILE A 142 6.75 7.97 -0.47
N ASN A 143 6.23 9.07 -0.97
CA ASN A 143 6.65 9.64 -2.22
C ASN A 143 7.47 10.92 -1.97
N TYR A 144 8.76 10.92 -2.23
CA TYR A 144 9.50 9.88 -2.93
C TYR A 144 10.59 9.23 -2.07
N ARG A 145 11.39 10.02 -1.34
CA ARG A 145 12.42 9.58 -0.39
C ARG A 145 12.12 10.09 1.00
N ALA A 146 12.61 9.35 1.99
CA ALA A 146 12.46 9.78 3.38
C ALA A 146 13.59 9.28 4.26
N GLU A 147 13.87 10.07 5.30
CA GLU A 147 14.61 9.67 6.49
C GLU A 147 13.59 9.42 7.61
N ILE A 148 13.70 8.27 8.28
CA ILE A 148 12.76 7.87 9.33
C ILE A 148 13.49 7.83 10.66
N TRP A 149 13.04 8.67 11.58
CA TRP A 149 13.65 8.88 12.90
C TRP A 149 12.68 8.51 14.02
N VAL A 150 13.15 7.72 14.98
CA VAL A 150 12.38 7.35 16.18
C VAL A 150 13.21 7.64 17.41
N ASN A 151 12.67 8.41 18.36
CA ASN A 151 13.27 8.72 19.65
C ASN A 151 14.73 9.24 19.58
N GLY A 152 15.08 9.98 18.54
CA GLY A 152 16.41 10.55 18.33
C GLY A 152 17.34 9.73 17.44
N TYR A 153 16.89 8.61 16.90
CA TYR A 153 17.72 7.71 16.11
C TYR A 153 17.22 7.60 14.67
N LEU A 154 18.12 7.70 13.68
CA LEU A 154 17.84 7.41 12.29
C LEU A 154 17.75 5.89 12.12
N LEU A 155 16.56 5.38 11.81
CA LEU A 155 16.31 3.95 11.71
C LEU A 155 16.04 3.46 10.30
N GLY A 156 15.69 4.36 9.38
CA GLY A 156 15.41 3.99 8.00
C GLY A 156 15.65 5.12 7.01
N ASN A 157 16.08 4.71 5.83
CA ASN A 157 16.08 5.54 4.63
C ASN A 157 15.30 4.78 3.57
N MET A 158 14.24 5.39 3.06
CA MET A 158 13.45 4.75 2.01
C MET A 158 13.40 5.58 0.74
N SER A 159 13.22 4.88 -0.37
CA SER A 159 13.05 5.47 -1.69
C SER A 159 12.12 4.60 -2.52
N GLY A 160 11.15 5.23 -3.16
CA GLY A 160 10.18 4.54 -3.99
C GLY A 160 8.80 4.48 -3.38
N MET A 161 7.84 4.98 -4.13
CA MET A 161 6.47 5.23 -3.71
C MET A 161 5.69 3.98 -3.29
N PHE A 162 5.95 2.85 -3.94
CA PHE A 162 5.23 1.58 -3.74
C PHE A 162 6.02 0.53 -2.96
N LYS A 163 7.16 0.90 -2.40
CA LYS A 163 8.01 -0.01 -1.64
C LYS A 163 7.69 0.13 -0.15
N PRO A 164 7.10 -0.88 0.49
CA PRO A 164 6.93 -0.88 1.94
C PRO A 164 8.27 -1.11 2.64
N GLU A 165 8.45 -0.48 3.80
CA GLU A 165 9.60 -0.72 4.69
C GLU A 165 9.10 -1.25 6.03
N TYR A 166 9.83 -2.23 6.57
CA TYR A 166 9.57 -2.88 7.85
C TYR A 166 10.74 -2.62 8.78
N ILE A 167 10.61 -1.65 9.65
CA ILE A 167 11.69 -1.16 10.49
C ILE A 167 11.56 -1.80 11.87
N ASN A 168 12.57 -2.55 12.30
CA ASN A 168 12.66 -3.05 13.66
C ASN A 168 13.07 -1.90 14.60
N ILE A 169 12.14 -1.48 15.44
CA ILE A 169 12.35 -0.39 16.40
C ILE A 169 12.52 -0.88 17.85
N THR A 170 12.67 -2.19 18.07
CA THR A 170 12.66 -2.82 19.40
C THR A 170 13.62 -2.16 20.38
N ASP A 171 14.87 -1.94 19.96
CA ASP A 171 15.92 -1.39 20.84
C ASP A 171 15.76 0.13 21.08
N PHE A 172 14.87 0.78 20.33
CA PHE A 172 14.64 2.23 20.35
C PHE A 172 13.26 2.61 20.90
N ALA A 173 12.35 1.65 20.94
CA ALA A 173 10.99 1.85 21.43
C ALA A 173 10.97 1.88 22.97
N ARG A 174 10.25 2.84 23.54
CA ARG A 174 9.99 2.95 24.97
C ARG A 174 8.63 2.30 25.25
N ILE A 175 8.66 1.05 25.74
CA ILE A 175 7.45 0.28 26.03
C ILE A 175 6.64 0.94 27.14
N GLY A 176 5.32 1.04 27.00
CA GLY A 176 4.42 1.70 27.96
C GLY A 176 4.62 3.20 28.10
N GLN A 177 5.35 3.82 27.21
CA GLN A 177 5.69 5.22 27.28
C GLN A 177 5.46 5.93 25.94
N LYS A 178 5.51 7.26 26.00
CA LYS A 178 5.48 8.13 24.84
C LYS A 178 6.74 7.96 23.99
N ASN A 179 6.55 7.75 22.70
CA ASN A 179 7.56 7.71 21.66
C ASN A 179 7.30 8.82 20.65
N ALA A 180 8.31 9.19 19.88
CA ALA A 180 8.15 10.15 18.80
C ALA A 180 8.68 9.57 17.48
N LEU A 181 7.91 9.78 16.41
CA LEU A 181 8.26 9.50 15.03
C LEU A 181 8.42 10.84 14.30
N ALA A 182 9.56 11.04 13.66
CA ALA A 182 9.78 12.14 12.75
C ALA A 182 10.27 11.61 11.40
N ILE A 183 9.65 12.08 10.33
CA ILE A 183 9.95 11.65 8.97
C ILE A 183 10.25 12.89 8.13
N LYS A 184 11.46 12.96 7.58
CA LYS A 184 11.82 13.98 6.61
C LYS A 184 11.52 13.46 5.22
N VAL A 185 10.55 14.07 4.55
CA VAL A 185 10.09 13.65 3.23
C VAL A 185 10.69 14.55 2.17
N TYR A 186 11.26 13.95 1.15
CA TYR A 186 11.86 14.62 0.00
C TYR A 186 11.05 14.33 -1.25
N PRO A 187 10.81 15.33 -2.11
CA PRO A 187 10.20 15.14 -3.42
C PRO A 187 11.03 14.22 -4.33
N VAL A 188 10.45 13.87 -5.47
CA VAL A 188 11.15 13.19 -6.56
C VAL A 188 12.43 13.93 -6.96
N ASP A 189 13.45 13.19 -7.39
CA ASP A 189 14.75 13.76 -7.76
C ASP A 189 14.68 14.63 -9.01
N MET A 190 13.85 14.22 -9.96
CA MET A 190 13.61 14.93 -11.22
C MET A 190 12.11 15.25 -11.33
N PRO A 191 11.68 16.41 -10.84
CA PRO A 191 10.25 16.74 -10.75
C PRO A 191 9.58 16.95 -12.11
N GLY A 192 10.36 17.16 -13.16
CA GLY A 192 9.85 17.44 -14.48
C GLY A 192 9.18 18.79 -14.63
N THR A 193 9.01 19.22 -15.86
CA THR A 193 8.34 20.47 -16.22
C THR A 193 6.99 20.16 -16.84
N ILE A 194 5.93 20.80 -16.33
CA ILE A 194 4.61 20.77 -16.96
C ILE A 194 4.67 21.63 -18.21
N LYS A 195 4.41 21.03 -19.37
CA LYS A 195 4.34 21.76 -20.63
C LYS A 195 2.90 22.16 -20.95
N PRO A 196 2.66 23.37 -21.43
CA PRO A 196 1.36 23.76 -21.94
C PRO A 196 0.92 22.83 -23.06
N LYS A 197 -0.39 22.52 -23.12
CA LYS A 197 -0.97 21.73 -24.19
C LYS A 197 -0.78 22.46 -25.52
N GLN A 198 -0.08 21.86 -26.47
CA GLN A 198 0.04 22.35 -27.82
C GLN A 198 -1.08 21.76 -28.69
N TRP A 199 -1.88 22.61 -29.33
CA TRP A 199 -2.89 22.16 -30.29
C TRP A 199 -2.24 21.44 -31.47
N GLY A 200 -2.69 20.24 -31.78
CA GLY A 200 -2.24 19.47 -32.93
C GLY A 200 -0.97 18.66 -32.73
N ALA A 201 -0.30 18.74 -31.59
CA ALA A 201 0.80 17.86 -31.30
C ALA A 201 0.28 16.58 -30.62
N ALA A 202 0.30 15.49 -31.35
CA ALA A 202 0.27 14.16 -30.74
C ALA A 202 1.58 14.03 -29.96
N GLY A 203 1.57 14.60 -28.77
CA GLY A 203 2.38 14.19 -27.71
C GLY A 203 3.85 14.45 -27.65
N GLU A 204 4.20 15.43 -26.96
CA GLU A 204 5.31 15.34 -26.04
C GLU A 204 4.73 15.19 -24.63
N PHE A 205 4.42 13.99 -24.23
CA PHE A 205 4.03 13.67 -22.87
C PHE A 205 5.29 13.56 -22.01
N HIS A 206 5.59 14.60 -21.29
CA HIS A 206 6.67 14.56 -20.30
C HIS A 206 6.10 14.13 -18.95
N ASN A 207 5.93 12.82 -18.80
CA ASN A 207 5.51 12.23 -17.55
C ASN A 207 6.58 12.37 -16.48
N GLY A 208 6.46 13.43 -15.68
CA GLY A 208 7.26 13.57 -14.47
C GLY A 208 8.70 13.96 -14.71
N GLY A 209 9.09 14.36 -15.92
CA GLY A 209 10.47 14.70 -16.14
C GLY A 209 10.73 15.49 -17.42
N ASP A 210 11.96 15.84 -17.54
CA ASP A 210 12.67 16.41 -18.67
C ASP A 210 12.93 15.43 -19.81
N GLY A 211 12.10 14.39 -19.94
CA GLY A 211 12.30 13.23 -20.83
C GLY A 211 12.86 11.99 -20.15
N ASN A 212 13.24 12.06 -18.87
CA ASN A 212 13.80 10.92 -18.11
C ASN A 212 12.72 10.18 -17.33
N ILE A 213 11.72 9.68 -18.01
CA ILE A 213 10.59 8.95 -17.41
C ILE A 213 11.05 7.84 -16.45
N GLY A 214 12.16 7.16 -16.72
CA GLY A 214 12.64 6.04 -15.93
C GLY A 214 13.18 6.39 -14.53
N LEU A 215 13.48 7.64 -14.23
CA LEU A 215 14.14 8.02 -12.98
C LEU A 215 13.18 8.37 -11.84
N ASN A 216 11.92 8.74 -12.15
CA ASN A 216 10.93 9.18 -11.17
C ASN A 216 9.54 8.58 -11.44
N THR A 217 9.48 7.41 -12.01
CA THR A 217 8.23 6.76 -12.46
C THR A 217 7.49 6.03 -11.35
N THR A 218 7.09 6.72 -10.32
CA THR A 218 6.45 6.06 -9.18
C THR A 218 4.93 6.08 -9.25
N MET A 219 4.34 7.16 -9.72
CA MET A 219 2.90 7.31 -9.97
C MET A 219 2.68 7.82 -11.40
N LEU A 220 3.17 7.07 -12.35
CA LEU A 220 3.16 7.46 -13.75
C LEU A 220 1.78 7.90 -14.25
N MET A 221 0.74 7.19 -13.84
CA MET A 221 -0.64 7.48 -14.25
C MET A 221 -1.11 8.83 -13.74
N SER A 222 -0.99 9.11 -12.44
CA SER A 222 -1.44 10.40 -11.88
C SER A 222 -0.60 11.56 -12.38
N VAL A 223 0.71 11.38 -12.45
CA VAL A 223 1.62 12.42 -12.92
C VAL A 223 1.45 12.66 -14.42
N GLY A 224 1.31 11.61 -15.22
CA GLY A 224 1.19 11.72 -16.67
C GLY A 224 -0.09 12.41 -17.12
N TRP A 225 -1.21 12.05 -16.55
CA TRP A 225 -2.51 12.63 -16.89
C TRP A 225 -2.61 14.09 -16.49
N ASP A 226 -2.12 14.44 -15.32
CA ASP A 226 -2.11 15.81 -14.84
C ASP A 226 -1.25 16.71 -15.72
N PHE A 227 -0.10 16.23 -16.18
CA PHE A 227 0.72 16.98 -17.15
C PHE A 227 0.04 17.14 -18.49
N THR A 228 -0.71 16.14 -18.93
CA THR A 228 -1.44 16.17 -20.20
C THR A 228 -2.47 17.29 -20.21
N PHE A 229 -3.13 17.55 -19.09
CA PHE A 229 -4.18 18.54 -18.98
C PHE A 229 -3.69 19.92 -18.52
N ASN A 230 -2.39 20.12 -18.39
CA ASN A 230 -1.79 21.40 -17.97
C ASN A 230 -2.19 21.85 -16.56
N ASP A 231 -2.71 20.95 -15.75
CA ASP A 231 -3.14 21.16 -14.37
C ASP A 231 -2.50 20.18 -13.41
N GLY A 232 -1.32 19.70 -13.74
CA GLY A 232 -0.57 18.72 -13.00
C GLY A 232 -0.32 19.08 -11.53
N ILE A 233 -0.05 18.04 -10.79
CA ILE A 233 0.16 18.11 -9.34
C ILE A 233 1.42 18.88 -9.02
N ARG A 234 1.29 19.99 -8.30
CA ARG A 234 2.37 20.94 -8.07
C ARG A 234 3.51 20.37 -7.22
N ASP A 235 3.22 19.55 -6.24
CA ASP A 235 4.19 18.88 -5.37
C ASP A 235 4.60 17.47 -5.84
N ARG A 236 4.12 17.04 -7.00
CA ARG A 236 4.30 15.67 -7.53
C ARG A 236 3.87 14.57 -6.56
N ASN A 237 2.77 14.80 -5.81
CA ASN A 237 2.28 13.91 -4.77
C ASN A 237 3.33 13.61 -3.66
N THR A 238 4.21 14.55 -3.38
CA THR A 238 5.20 14.41 -2.31
C THR A 238 4.50 14.23 -0.97
N GLY A 239 4.81 13.16 -0.22
CA GLY A 239 4.20 12.97 1.09
C GLY A 239 4.20 11.52 1.56
N ILE A 240 3.58 11.31 2.71
CA ILE A 240 3.31 10.00 3.30
C ILE A 240 1.94 9.54 2.80
N TRP A 241 1.91 8.94 1.61
CA TRP A 241 0.65 8.72 0.90
C TRP A 241 -0.03 7.39 1.23
N LYS A 242 0.67 6.49 1.95
CA LYS A 242 0.12 5.24 2.48
C LYS A 242 0.25 5.16 4.00
N ASN A 243 -0.32 4.11 4.57
CA ASN A 243 -0.39 3.94 6.00
C ASN A 243 0.98 3.79 6.66
N ILE A 244 1.06 4.25 7.89
CA ILE A 244 2.12 3.90 8.82
C ILE A 244 1.46 3.12 9.96
N SER A 245 2.04 1.97 10.32
CA SER A 245 1.48 1.13 11.37
C SER A 245 2.55 0.59 12.32
N LEU A 246 2.13 0.36 13.56
CA LEU A 246 2.90 -0.27 14.61
C LEU A 246 2.31 -1.64 14.93
N TYR A 247 3.15 -2.66 15.07
CA TYR A 247 2.75 -3.99 15.52
C TYR A 247 3.91 -4.72 16.18
N ALA A 248 3.63 -5.85 16.82
CA ALA A 248 4.65 -6.66 17.44
C ALA A 248 4.54 -8.12 17.05
N THR A 249 5.70 -8.78 16.92
CA THR A 249 5.83 -10.21 16.69
C THR A 249 6.73 -10.84 17.75
N ASP A 250 6.72 -12.15 17.86
CA ASP A 250 7.81 -12.85 18.57
C ASP A 250 9.07 -12.90 17.67
N LYS A 251 9.97 -13.87 17.86
CA LYS A 251 11.34 -13.88 17.33
C LYS A 251 11.47 -14.35 15.88
N ALA A 252 10.42 -14.82 15.24
CA ALA A 252 10.40 -15.20 13.83
C ALA A 252 9.22 -14.53 13.14
N VAL A 253 9.41 -14.07 11.90
CA VAL A 253 8.42 -13.27 11.16
C VAL A 253 8.18 -13.90 9.80
N ILE A 254 6.92 -13.93 9.36
CA ILE A 254 6.49 -14.37 8.03
C ILE A 254 6.09 -13.16 7.18
N ARG A 255 6.60 -13.10 5.92
CA ARG A 255 6.22 -12.07 4.95
C ARG A 255 6.08 -12.63 3.54
N HIS A 256 5.37 -11.87 2.72
CA HIS A 256 5.29 -12.09 1.27
C HIS A 256 4.83 -13.50 0.86
N PRO A 257 3.70 -14.02 1.43
CA PRO A 257 3.17 -15.30 0.96
C PRO A 257 2.79 -15.21 -0.52
N PHE A 258 3.22 -16.17 -1.30
CA PHE A 258 2.92 -16.27 -2.72
C PHE A 258 2.48 -17.68 -3.07
N ILE A 259 1.39 -17.81 -3.82
CA ILE A 259 0.85 -19.07 -4.26
C ILE A 259 0.84 -19.12 -5.79
N LYS A 260 1.46 -20.15 -6.37
CA LYS A 260 1.45 -20.44 -7.78
C LYS A 260 0.67 -21.70 -8.04
N SER A 261 -0.36 -21.61 -8.91
CA SER A 261 -1.16 -22.74 -9.35
C SER A 261 -0.74 -23.21 -10.74
N GLU A 262 -0.57 -24.52 -10.92
CA GLU A 262 -0.40 -25.17 -12.21
C GLU A 262 -1.54 -26.15 -12.43
N LEU A 263 -2.30 -25.98 -13.51
CA LEU A 263 -3.49 -26.76 -13.81
C LEU A 263 -3.20 -27.85 -14.86
N SER A 264 -3.76 -29.05 -14.65
CA SER A 264 -3.72 -30.13 -15.64
C SER A 264 -4.50 -29.76 -16.90
N LYS A 265 -4.00 -30.14 -18.07
CA LYS A 265 -4.66 -29.92 -19.35
C LYS A 265 -5.06 -31.26 -20.00
N PRO A 266 -6.16 -31.31 -20.74
CA PRO A 266 -7.09 -30.24 -21.06
C PRO A 266 -8.24 -30.06 -20.04
N ASN A 267 -8.37 -30.91 -19.04
CA ASN A 267 -9.58 -31.03 -18.22
C ASN A 267 -9.61 -30.10 -17.01
N TYR A 268 -8.44 -29.59 -16.57
CA TYR A 268 -8.33 -28.72 -15.39
C TYR A 268 -8.84 -29.38 -14.09
N ASP A 269 -8.75 -30.70 -14.02
CA ASP A 269 -9.21 -31.54 -12.90
C ASP A 269 -8.19 -31.71 -11.77
N LEU A 270 -6.94 -31.26 -12.02
CA LEU A 270 -5.88 -31.25 -11.02
C LEU A 270 -5.25 -29.85 -10.97
N ALA A 271 -5.01 -29.36 -9.75
CA ALA A 271 -4.22 -28.16 -9.49
C ALA A 271 -3.03 -28.52 -8.61
N LYS A 272 -1.83 -28.17 -9.06
CA LYS A 272 -0.58 -28.28 -8.30
C LYS A 272 -0.25 -26.91 -7.72
N GLU A 273 -0.28 -26.79 -6.41
CA GLU A 273 -0.03 -25.54 -5.70
C GLU A 273 1.41 -25.52 -5.18
N THR A 274 2.15 -24.49 -5.54
CA THR A 274 3.45 -24.15 -4.92
C THR A 274 3.26 -22.94 -4.04
N VAL A 275 3.62 -23.07 -2.76
CA VAL A 275 3.53 -21.96 -1.79
C VAL A 275 4.94 -21.51 -1.44
N SER A 276 5.26 -20.25 -1.64
CA SER A 276 6.50 -19.63 -1.18
C SER A 276 6.23 -18.55 -0.13
N VAL A 277 7.19 -18.35 0.76
CA VAL A 277 7.10 -17.35 1.82
C VAL A 277 8.48 -17.00 2.34
N GLU A 278 8.69 -15.74 2.71
CA GLU A 278 9.88 -15.28 3.39
C GLU A 278 9.73 -15.44 4.91
N VAL A 279 10.76 -16.01 5.54
CA VAL A 279 10.86 -16.14 7.00
C VAL A 279 12.10 -15.41 7.49
N THR A 280 11.90 -14.47 8.40
CA THR A 280 12.98 -13.62 8.93
C THR A 280 13.20 -13.90 10.42
N ASN A 281 14.48 -14.00 10.79
CA ASN A 281 14.93 -13.94 12.18
C ASN A 281 15.48 -12.54 12.48
N PRO A 282 14.71 -11.63 13.08
CA PRO A 282 15.17 -10.28 13.39
C PRO A 282 16.06 -10.19 14.64
N THR A 283 16.33 -11.32 15.31
CA THR A 283 17.09 -11.35 16.55
C THR A 283 18.59 -11.42 16.34
N GLN A 284 19.35 -11.16 17.41
CA GLN A 284 20.83 -11.23 17.38
C GLN A 284 21.37 -12.66 17.60
N ARG A 285 20.52 -13.68 17.66
CA ARG A 285 20.89 -15.08 17.86
C ARG A 285 20.27 -15.95 16.79
N GLY A 286 20.87 -17.12 16.51
CA GLY A 286 20.24 -18.15 15.68
C GLY A 286 18.99 -18.70 16.34
N ILE A 287 17.99 -19.04 15.55
CA ILE A 287 16.75 -19.66 16.00
C ILE A 287 16.43 -20.92 15.19
N LYS A 288 15.75 -21.88 15.84
CA LYS A 288 15.05 -22.97 15.17
C LYS A 288 13.55 -22.63 15.17
N CYS A 289 12.90 -22.78 14.04
CA CYS A 289 11.46 -22.51 13.92
C CYS A 289 10.82 -23.52 12.97
N THR A 290 9.50 -23.71 13.12
CA THR A 290 8.69 -24.52 12.22
C THR A 290 7.71 -23.59 11.50
N VAL A 291 7.69 -23.66 10.17
CA VAL A 291 6.67 -22.99 9.35
C VAL A 291 5.62 -24.01 8.96
N LYS A 292 4.37 -23.73 9.30
CA LYS A 292 3.20 -24.54 8.95
C LYS A 292 2.28 -23.76 8.04
N GLY A 293 1.81 -24.42 6.97
CA GLY A 293 0.74 -23.93 6.10
C GLY A 293 -0.51 -24.78 6.25
N GLU A 294 -1.67 -24.11 6.08
CA GLU A 294 -2.99 -24.73 6.08
C GLU A 294 -3.87 -24.02 5.04
N ILE A 295 -4.43 -24.78 4.09
CA ILE A 295 -5.50 -24.28 3.24
C ILE A 295 -6.81 -24.51 3.98
N ILE A 296 -7.38 -23.45 4.51
CA ILE A 296 -8.51 -23.50 5.43
C ILE A 296 -9.74 -24.12 4.75
N GLY A 297 -10.34 -25.12 5.41
CA GLY A 297 -11.54 -25.80 4.91
C GLY A 297 -11.27 -26.94 3.92
N GLU A 298 -10.01 -27.16 3.50
CA GLU A 298 -9.65 -28.20 2.52
C GLU A 298 -8.91 -29.40 3.13
N ASN A 299 -8.69 -29.42 4.44
CA ASN A 299 -7.89 -30.44 5.14
C ASN A 299 -6.46 -30.63 4.60
N ILE A 300 -5.90 -29.55 4.02
CA ILE A 300 -4.55 -29.54 3.47
C ILE A 300 -3.63 -28.81 4.43
N THR A 301 -2.64 -29.53 4.97
CA THR A 301 -1.62 -28.96 5.85
C THR A 301 -0.23 -29.42 5.42
N PHE A 302 0.78 -28.58 5.62
CA PHE A 302 2.17 -28.87 5.32
C PHE A 302 3.08 -28.08 6.27
N SER A 303 4.30 -28.56 6.51
CA SER A 303 5.24 -27.87 7.41
C SER A 303 6.68 -28.19 7.10
N LYS A 304 7.58 -27.22 7.42
CA LYS A 304 9.04 -27.37 7.36
C LYS A 304 9.69 -26.79 8.60
N ASP A 305 10.72 -27.47 9.08
CA ASP A 305 11.61 -26.97 10.11
C ASP A 305 12.76 -26.18 9.49
N LEU A 306 13.12 -25.07 10.11
CA LEU A 306 14.15 -24.15 9.64
C LEU A 306 15.13 -23.83 10.76
N ASN A 307 16.41 -23.67 10.36
CA ASN A 307 17.40 -22.99 11.16
C ASN A 307 17.71 -21.67 10.47
N LEU A 308 17.56 -20.57 11.20
CA LEU A 308 17.87 -19.22 10.70
C LEU A 308 18.99 -18.62 11.55
N PHE A 309 20.00 -18.07 10.89
CA PHE A 309 21.04 -17.28 11.56
C PHE A 309 20.47 -15.93 12.03
N ARG A 310 21.25 -15.21 12.85
CA ARG A 310 20.89 -13.86 13.27
C ARG A 310 20.68 -12.94 12.07
N GLY A 311 19.58 -12.21 12.04
CA GLY A 311 19.26 -11.25 10.97
C GLY A 311 18.96 -11.90 9.62
N GLU A 312 18.89 -13.23 9.52
CA GLU A 312 18.66 -13.93 8.25
C GLU A 312 17.20 -13.83 7.83
N THR A 313 17.01 -13.52 6.54
CA THR A 313 15.74 -13.74 5.83
C THR A 313 15.95 -14.85 4.81
N LYS A 314 15.08 -15.85 4.83
CA LYS A 314 15.12 -17.00 3.93
C LYS A 314 13.77 -17.20 3.27
N GLU A 315 13.78 -17.26 1.94
CA GLU A 315 12.62 -17.73 1.19
C GLU A 315 12.56 -19.26 1.26
N ILE A 316 11.38 -19.78 1.57
CA ILE A 316 11.10 -21.22 1.56
C ILE A 316 9.94 -21.50 0.63
N CYS A 317 9.99 -22.68 -0.01
CA CYS A 317 8.96 -23.17 -0.90
C CYS A 317 8.41 -24.51 -0.38
N PHE A 318 7.11 -24.69 -0.50
CA PHE A 318 6.41 -25.95 -0.31
C PHE A 318 5.85 -26.36 -1.68
N THR A 319 6.31 -27.49 -2.19
CA THR A 319 5.95 -27.98 -3.53
C THR A 319 5.11 -29.25 -3.48
N PRO A 320 4.34 -29.57 -4.52
CA PRO A 320 3.57 -30.83 -4.58
C PRO A 320 4.42 -32.10 -4.54
N GLU A 321 5.69 -32.00 -4.97
CA GLU A 321 6.65 -33.12 -4.95
C GLU A 321 7.04 -33.49 -3.52
N GLU A 322 7.18 -32.49 -2.64
CA GLU A 322 7.48 -32.71 -1.22
C GLU A 322 6.22 -32.91 -0.38
N PHE A 323 5.12 -32.28 -0.78
CA PHE A 323 3.83 -32.30 -0.08
C PHE A 323 2.71 -32.66 -1.07
N PRO A 324 2.47 -33.99 -1.34
CA PRO A 324 1.51 -34.42 -2.35
C PRO A 324 0.08 -33.88 -2.15
N GLN A 325 -0.31 -33.53 -0.92
CA GLN A 325 -1.59 -32.90 -0.60
C GLN A 325 -1.77 -31.51 -1.21
N LEU A 326 -0.69 -30.87 -1.69
CA LEU A 326 -0.76 -29.64 -2.48
C LEU A 326 -1.20 -29.90 -3.93
N THR A 327 -1.45 -31.17 -4.31
CA THR A 327 -2.13 -31.53 -5.54
C THR A 327 -3.63 -31.68 -5.26
N ILE A 328 -4.40 -30.65 -5.60
CA ILE A 328 -5.84 -30.56 -5.35
C ILE A 328 -6.58 -31.19 -6.52
N LYS A 329 -7.45 -32.20 -6.22
CA LYS A 329 -8.32 -32.84 -7.20
C LYS A 329 -9.65 -32.09 -7.34
N ASN A 330 -10.11 -31.92 -8.57
CA ASN A 330 -11.35 -31.20 -8.92
C ASN A 330 -11.42 -29.83 -8.22
N PRO A 331 -10.42 -28.94 -8.41
CA PRO A 331 -10.36 -27.67 -7.71
C PRO A 331 -11.54 -26.77 -8.07
N ARG A 332 -11.99 -25.97 -7.11
CA ARG A 332 -12.91 -24.87 -7.39
C ARG A 332 -12.14 -23.78 -8.14
N LEU A 333 -12.33 -23.73 -9.45
CA LEU A 333 -11.62 -22.77 -10.30
C LEU A 333 -12.18 -21.37 -10.12
N TRP A 334 -11.28 -20.38 -10.02
CA TRP A 334 -11.64 -18.98 -10.09
C TRP A 334 -11.99 -18.59 -11.53
N TRP A 335 -13.08 -17.90 -11.70
CA TRP A 335 -13.52 -17.33 -12.97
C TRP A 335 -13.77 -15.84 -12.85
N PRO A 336 -13.50 -15.05 -13.91
CA PRO A 336 -13.92 -13.66 -13.94
C PRO A 336 -15.45 -13.56 -14.02
N ILE A 337 -15.98 -12.41 -13.62
CA ILE A 337 -17.41 -12.11 -13.70
C ILE A 337 -17.98 -12.44 -15.10
N PHE A 338 -19.19 -13.00 -15.19
CA PHE A 338 -19.87 -13.52 -16.38
C PHE A 338 -19.28 -14.79 -17.02
N LYS A 339 -18.24 -15.41 -16.43
CA LYS A 339 -17.68 -16.70 -16.89
C LYS A 339 -17.85 -17.82 -15.88
N GLY A 340 -18.15 -17.48 -14.64
CA GLY A 340 -18.31 -18.40 -13.51
C GLY A 340 -18.18 -17.66 -12.17
N ASN A 341 -17.97 -18.40 -11.12
CA ASN A 341 -17.78 -17.86 -9.78
C ASN A 341 -16.31 -17.48 -9.52
N PRO A 342 -16.03 -16.36 -8.86
CA PRO A 342 -14.69 -16.00 -8.44
C PRO A 342 -14.29 -16.75 -7.16
N GLU A 343 -14.21 -18.09 -7.26
CA GLU A 343 -13.90 -18.97 -6.12
C GLU A 343 -12.54 -18.65 -5.53
N LEU A 344 -12.49 -18.55 -4.20
CA LEU A 344 -11.27 -18.25 -3.47
C LEU A 344 -11.02 -19.31 -2.40
N TYR A 345 -9.76 -19.63 -2.22
CA TYR A 345 -9.22 -20.38 -1.09
C TYR A 345 -8.57 -19.41 -0.11
N GLU A 346 -8.43 -19.83 1.13
CA GLU A 346 -7.70 -19.09 2.16
C GLU A 346 -6.51 -19.92 2.64
N LEU A 347 -5.31 -19.38 2.50
CA LEU A 347 -4.08 -19.94 3.04
C LEU A 347 -3.74 -19.21 4.34
N LYS A 348 -3.53 -20.00 5.39
CA LYS A 348 -2.95 -19.56 6.66
C LYS A 348 -1.53 -20.11 6.76
N LEU A 349 -0.57 -19.21 7.06
CA LEU A 349 0.81 -19.58 7.37
C LEU A 349 1.14 -19.13 8.78
N THR A 350 1.78 -20.01 9.54
CA THR A 350 2.26 -19.72 10.89
C THR A 350 3.73 -20.09 11.00
N VAL A 351 4.51 -19.28 11.70
CA VAL A 351 5.84 -19.66 12.16
C VAL A 351 5.82 -19.81 13.67
N SER A 352 6.37 -20.92 14.17
CA SER A 352 6.44 -21.22 15.59
C SER A 352 7.86 -21.54 16.05
N ILE A 353 8.17 -21.19 17.30
CA ILE A 353 9.42 -21.51 18.00
C ILE A 353 9.01 -22.29 19.24
N ASP A 354 9.61 -23.48 19.43
CA ASP A 354 9.32 -24.36 20.57
C ASP A 354 7.80 -24.62 20.76
N GLY A 355 7.07 -24.76 19.63
CA GLY A 355 5.63 -25.00 19.60
C GLY A 355 4.76 -23.76 19.87
N LYS A 356 5.34 -22.59 20.20
CA LYS A 356 4.61 -21.34 20.37
C LYS A 356 4.61 -20.54 19.09
N VAL A 357 3.43 -20.08 18.65
CA VAL A 357 3.30 -19.21 17.46
C VAL A 357 4.04 -17.90 17.69
N SER A 358 4.93 -17.58 16.76
CA SER A 358 5.71 -16.34 16.72
C SER A 358 5.05 -15.30 15.82
N ASP A 359 4.58 -15.72 14.65
CA ASP A 359 3.88 -14.85 13.70
C ASP A 359 2.92 -15.65 12.84
N GLU A 360 1.90 -14.99 12.31
CA GLU A 360 0.84 -15.58 11.49
C GLU A 360 0.46 -14.63 10.35
N THR A 361 0.18 -15.20 9.19
CA THR A 361 -0.40 -14.44 8.07
C THR A 361 -1.47 -15.26 7.37
N LYS A 362 -2.46 -14.58 6.82
CA LYS A 362 -3.52 -15.16 5.98
C LYS A 362 -3.57 -14.46 4.64
N THR A 363 -3.79 -15.22 3.59
CA THR A 363 -3.99 -14.68 2.25
C THR A 363 -5.02 -15.49 1.49
N ARG A 364 -5.79 -14.83 0.64
CA ARG A 364 -6.75 -15.46 -0.27
C ARG A 364 -6.13 -15.61 -1.65
N PHE A 365 -6.39 -16.74 -2.30
CA PHE A 365 -5.93 -17.00 -3.65
C PHE A 365 -7.01 -17.69 -4.48
N GLY A 366 -7.00 -17.48 -5.78
CA GLY A 366 -7.88 -18.17 -6.73
C GLY A 366 -7.08 -19.10 -7.62
N ILE A 367 -7.50 -20.36 -7.70
CA ILE A 367 -6.88 -21.36 -8.58
C ILE A 367 -7.35 -21.09 -10.01
N ARG A 368 -6.44 -20.62 -10.87
CA ARG A 368 -6.72 -20.30 -12.26
C ARG A 368 -5.46 -20.35 -13.12
N GLU A 369 -5.66 -20.58 -14.40
CA GLU A 369 -4.64 -20.36 -15.42
C GLU A 369 -5.08 -19.19 -16.34
N ILE A 370 -4.18 -18.25 -16.59
CA ILE A 370 -4.37 -17.17 -17.56
C ILE A 370 -3.31 -17.32 -18.63
N THR A 371 -3.72 -17.49 -19.88
CA THR A 371 -2.81 -17.61 -21.02
C THR A 371 -3.22 -16.65 -22.12
N SER A 372 -2.32 -16.41 -23.07
CA SER A 372 -2.62 -15.65 -24.27
C SER A 372 -1.78 -16.13 -25.44
N ASP A 373 -2.29 -16.00 -26.65
CA ASP A 373 -1.57 -16.24 -27.89
C ASP A 373 -1.95 -15.21 -28.95
N GLN A 374 -1.32 -15.32 -30.13
CA GLN A 374 -1.61 -14.53 -31.33
C GLN A 374 -2.00 -15.42 -32.52
N ASN A 375 -2.62 -16.58 -32.24
CA ASN A 375 -3.08 -17.54 -33.24
C ASN A 375 -4.43 -17.13 -33.84
N THR A 376 -4.61 -15.85 -34.10
CA THR A 376 -5.77 -15.24 -34.72
C THR A 376 -5.45 -14.86 -36.17
N PRO A 377 -6.44 -14.77 -37.10
CA PRO A 377 -6.20 -14.42 -38.49
C PRO A 377 -5.50 -13.07 -38.66
N ASP A 378 -5.82 -12.11 -37.83
CA ASP A 378 -5.28 -10.74 -37.82
C ASP A 378 -4.07 -10.55 -36.89
N LYS A 379 -3.56 -11.65 -36.29
CA LYS A 379 -2.48 -11.63 -35.30
C LYS A 379 -2.80 -10.82 -34.04
N SER A 380 -4.04 -10.52 -33.76
CA SER A 380 -4.46 -9.92 -32.49
C SER A 380 -4.21 -10.88 -31.32
N ARG A 381 -4.04 -10.33 -30.10
CA ARG A 381 -3.82 -11.15 -28.91
C ARG A 381 -5.14 -11.69 -28.37
N GLN A 382 -5.26 -13.01 -28.33
CA GLN A 382 -6.38 -13.71 -27.72
C GLN A 382 -6.00 -14.14 -26.30
N PHE A 383 -6.88 -13.84 -25.33
CA PHE A 383 -6.72 -14.26 -23.93
C PHE A 383 -7.63 -15.45 -23.60
N TYR A 384 -7.16 -16.26 -22.64
CA TYR A 384 -7.87 -17.43 -22.12
C TYR A 384 -7.80 -17.44 -20.60
N VAL A 385 -8.89 -17.85 -19.96
CA VAL A 385 -8.94 -18.18 -18.54
C VAL A 385 -9.40 -19.63 -18.44
N ASN A 386 -8.61 -20.46 -17.75
CA ASN A 386 -8.84 -21.89 -17.62
C ASN A 386 -9.19 -22.54 -18.98
N GLY A 387 -8.37 -22.22 -20.00
CA GLY A 387 -8.53 -22.71 -21.38
C GLY A 387 -9.71 -22.16 -22.19
N LYS A 388 -10.59 -21.34 -21.60
CA LYS A 388 -11.72 -20.73 -22.31
C LYS A 388 -11.38 -19.34 -22.80
N LYS A 389 -11.70 -19.06 -24.06
CA LYS A 389 -11.52 -17.72 -24.67
C LYS A 389 -12.22 -16.65 -23.84
N LEU A 390 -11.51 -15.55 -23.60
CA LEU A 390 -12.02 -14.39 -22.91
C LEU A 390 -11.99 -13.18 -23.82
N PHE A 391 -13.14 -12.52 -23.98
CA PHE A 391 -13.20 -11.16 -24.50
C PHE A 391 -13.02 -10.19 -23.33
N ILE A 392 -11.94 -9.41 -23.36
CA ILE A 392 -11.65 -8.43 -22.30
C ILE A 392 -12.57 -7.23 -22.47
N ARG A 393 -13.36 -6.94 -21.43
CA ARG A 393 -14.13 -5.71 -21.30
C ARG A 393 -13.47 -4.87 -20.22
N GLY A 394 -13.18 -3.65 -20.52
CA GLY A 394 -12.49 -2.76 -19.60
C GLY A 394 -12.70 -1.31 -19.96
N THR A 395 -12.21 -0.45 -19.12
CA THR A 395 -12.16 0.99 -19.30
C THR A 395 -10.84 1.52 -18.75
N ASN A 396 -10.49 2.72 -19.17
CA ASN A 396 -9.40 3.45 -18.53
C ASN A 396 -9.95 4.16 -17.30
N TRP A 397 -9.34 3.89 -16.15
CA TRP A 397 -9.64 4.58 -14.91
C TRP A 397 -8.53 5.56 -14.61
N ILE A 398 -8.85 6.85 -14.55
CA ILE A 398 -7.94 7.89 -14.10
C ILE A 398 -8.20 8.05 -12.60
N PRO A 399 -7.22 7.73 -11.74
CA PRO A 399 -7.43 7.85 -10.30
C PRO A 399 -7.61 9.30 -9.89
N GLU A 400 -8.55 9.54 -8.99
CA GLU A 400 -8.82 10.83 -8.37
C GLU A 400 -7.83 11.08 -7.23
N GLY A 401 -6.53 11.08 -7.54
CA GLY A 401 -5.51 11.01 -6.50
C GLY A 401 -4.68 12.26 -6.26
N MET A 402 -5.04 13.39 -6.89
CA MET A 402 -4.14 14.54 -6.93
C MET A 402 -3.72 15.08 -5.54
N LEU A 403 -4.56 14.97 -4.53
CA LEU A 403 -4.29 15.45 -3.17
C LEU A 403 -4.69 14.46 -2.10
N ARG A 404 -5.37 13.40 -2.46
CA ARG A 404 -6.03 12.51 -1.53
C ARG A 404 -5.26 11.23 -1.36
N ALA A 405 -5.34 10.66 -0.19
CA ALA A 405 -4.90 9.30 0.00
C ALA A 405 -5.77 8.35 -0.82
N ALA A 406 -5.21 7.25 -1.27
CA ALA A 406 -5.84 6.29 -2.17
C ALA A 406 -7.08 5.56 -1.60
N ASP A 407 -7.49 5.88 -0.40
CA ASP A 407 -8.51 5.21 0.40
C ASP A 407 -9.73 6.09 0.71
N GLU A 408 -9.91 7.21 0.06
CA GLU A 408 -11.18 7.96 0.03
C GLU A 408 -12.19 7.38 -0.95
#